data_08d8167b53d7593e71e592f9aa256fd7
#
_entry.id   08d8167b53d7593e71e592f9aa256fd7
#
_cell.length_a   1.000
_cell.length_b   1.000
_cell.length_c   1.000
_cell.angle_alpha   90.00
_cell.angle_beta   90.00
_cell.angle_gamma   90.00
#
_symmetry.space_group_name_H-M   'P 1'
#
loop_
_entity.id
_entity.type
_entity.pdbx_description
1 polymer ?
#
loop_
_entity_poly.entity_id
_entity_poly.type
_entity_poly.pdbx_seq_one_letter_code
_entity_poly.pdbx_strand_id
1 'polypeptide(L)'
;MSFIAAAAQYPIDRLPDWQAYRAKLTGWIERAADGGAALAVFPEYGAMELASLDPATMGDLGGSLASVSALVPRVDALHAELAALHGMHILAASAPCALADGRYVNRARLFTPAGAVGVQDKLIMTRFEREEWGISGSAPLRIFDTELGKIGINICYDSEFPLLARAQAEAGMELLLVPSCTEAEHGYWRVRHGAQARALEGQCYAVHAPTVGMAEWSPAVDLNRGAAGIYTPPDGPFPPSGLLVAGEMDAPQWLFGAIDLDHVAALRADGGVLNMRDWAEQPGGGSLPPVEVVDLR
;
A
#
# COMPACT_ATOMS: atom_id res chain seq x y z
N MET A 1 16.38 15.04 1.08
CA MET A 1 15.95 14.48 2.41
C MET A 1 16.05 12.97 2.35
N SER A 2 16.76 12.36 3.31
CA SER A 2 16.97 10.90 3.33
C SER A 2 16.42 10.29 4.63
N PHE A 3 15.76 9.12 4.52
CA PHE A 3 15.21 8.36 5.65
C PHE A 3 15.11 6.87 5.31
N ILE A 4 14.89 6.03 6.32
CA ILE A 4 14.64 4.58 6.12
C ILE A 4 13.11 4.34 6.06
N ALA A 5 12.68 3.65 5.02
CA ALA A 5 11.34 3.06 4.94
C ALA A 5 11.40 1.57 5.25
N ALA A 6 10.43 1.07 6.00
CA ALA A 6 10.23 -0.34 6.30
C ALA A 6 8.93 -0.83 5.65
N ALA A 7 9.01 -1.88 4.83
CA ALA A 7 7.85 -2.54 4.21
C ALA A 7 7.61 -3.89 4.89
N ALA A 8 6.41 -4.12 5.41
CA ALA A 8 6.04 -5.37 6.07
C ALA A 8 5.70 -6.46 5.05
N GLN A 9 6.25 -7.64 5.22
CA GLN A 9 5.68 -8.91 4.79
C GLN A 9 4.94 -9.49 6.00
N TYR A 10 3.67 -9.16 6.12
CA TYR A 10 2.93 -9.31 7.37
C TYR A 10 2.07 -10.57 7.35
N PRO A 11 2.27 -11.51 8.30
CA PRO A 11 1.41 -12.67 8.43
C PRO A 11 0.11 -12.31 9.12
N ILE A 12 -1.00 -12.87 8.63
CA ILE A 12 -2.32 -12.75 9.27
C ILE A 12 -2.50 -13.92 10.22
N ASP A 13 -2.40 -13.69 11.54
CA ASP A 13 -2.47 -14.72 12.55
C ASP A 13 -3.88 -14.83 13.16
N ARG A 14 -4.23 -16.03 13.64
CA ARG A 14 -5.41 -16.20 14.50
C ARG A 14 -5.04 -15.84 15.93
N LEU A 15 -5.58 -14.74 16.44
CA LEU A 15 -5.27 -14.21 17.76
C LEU A 15 -6.43 -14.50 18.73
N PRO A 16 -6.12 -14.85 20.01
CA PRO A 16 -7.14 -15.21 20.98
C PRO A 16 -7.93 -14.01 21.53
N ASP A 17 -7.29 -12.83 21.56
CA ASP A 17 -7.88 -11.64 22.19
C ASP A 17 -7.17 -10.35 21.74
N TRP A 18 -7.71 -9.23 22.21
CA TRP A 18 -7.17 -7.89 21.94
C TRP A 18 -5.75 -7.69 22.46
N GLN A 19 -5.39 -8.28 23.60
CA GLN A 19 -4.06 -8.14 24.18
C GLN A 19 -3.01 -8.79 23.27
N ALA A 20 -3.32 -9.95 22.73
CA ALA A 20 -2.47 -10.63 21.77
C ALA A 20 -2.30 -9.82 20.48
N TYR A 21 -3.39 -9.24 19.96
CA TYR A 21 -3.32 -8.33 18.81
C TYR A 21 -2.43 -7.11 19.10
N ARG A 22 -2.68 -6.43 20.24
CA ARG A 22 -1.88 -5.27 20.67
C ARG A 22 -0.40 -5.63 20.80
N ALA A 23 -0.08 -6.74 21.46
CA ALA A 23 1.29 -7.20 21.64
C ALA A 23 1.98 -7.49 20.28
N LYS A 24 1.30 -8.18 19.38
CA LYS A 24 1.83 -8.47 18.04
C LYS A 24 2.10 -7.19 17.27
N LEU A 25 1.12 -6.28 17.16
CA LEU A 25 1.26 -5.03 16.41
C LEU A 25 2.37 -4.16 17.02
N THR A 26 2.39 -4.01 18.35
CA THR A 26 3.45 -3.26 19.04
C THR A 26 4.83 -3.85 18.73
N GLY A 27 5.01 -5.16 18.85
CA GLY A 27 6.29 -5.80 18.54
C GLY A 27 6.71 -5.69 17.06
N TRP A 28 5.76 -5.62 16.13
CA TRP A 28 6.10 -5.31 14.73
C TRP A 28 6.58 -3.87 14.59
N ILE A 29 5.89 -2.89 15.17
CA ILE A 29 6.25 -1.47 15.08
C ILE A 29 7.58 -1.20 15.79
N GLU A 30 7.81 -1.78 16.97
CA GLU A 30 9.09 -1.70 17.69
C GLU A 30 10.27 -2.19 16.83
N ARG A 31 10.13 -3.34 16.17
CA ARG A 31 11.19 -3.83 15.25
C ARG A 31 11.45 -2.90 14.06
N ALA A 32 10.43 -2.23 13.53
CA ALA A 32 10.63 -1.22 12.48
C ALA A 32 11.40 0.00 13.04
N ALA A 33 11.03 0.46 14.23
CA ALA A 33 11.72 1.56 14.91
C ALA A 33 13.17 1.22 15.28
N ASP A 34 13.42 0.01 15.79
CA ASP A 34 14.77 -0.50 16.10
C ASP A 34 15.65 -0.59 14.82
N GLY A 35 15.03 -0.84 13.65
CA GLY A 35 15.68 -0.77 12.34
C GLY A 35 15.90 0.65 11.82
N GLY A 36 15.55 1.67 12.59
CA GLY A 36 15.73 3.08 12.26
C GLY A 36 14.73 3.62 11.24
N ALA A 37 13.58 2.95 11.04
CA ALA A 37 12.57 3.40 10.10
C ALA A 37 11.90 4.70 10.55
N ALA A 38 11.81 5.68 9.63
CA ALA A 38 10.96 6.85 9.78
C ALA A 38 9.56 6.63 9.20
N LEU A 39 9.39 5.59 8.36
CA LEU A 39 8.13 5.17 7.77
C LEU A 39 7.99 3.65 7.84
N ALA A 40 6.92 3.16 8.46
CA ALA A 40 6.51 1.76 8.42
C ALA A 40 5.26 1.60 7.54
N VAL A 41 5.30 0.62 6.61
CA VAL A 41 4.21 0.36 5.66
C VAL A 41 3.67 -1.05 5.92
N PHE A 42 2.45 -1.13 6.44
CA PHE A 42 1.72 -2.38 6.59
C PHE A 42 0.86 -2.67 5.35
N PRO A 43 0.45 -3.93 5.12
CA PRO A 43 -0.20 -4.34 3.89
C PRO A 43 -1.70 -4.03 3.83
N GLU A 44 -2.28 -4.29 2.66
CA GLU A 44 -3.72 -4.38 2.47
C GLU A 44 -4.31 -5.50 3.32
N TYR A 45 -5.48 -5.27 3.91
CA TYR A 45 -6.26 -6.25 4.68
C TYR A 45 -5.51 -6.97 5.82
N GLY A 46 -4.31 -6.54 6.20
CA GLY A 46 -3.65 -7.09 7.38
C GLY A 46 -4.48 -6.92 8.66
N ALA A 47 -5.37 -5.92 8.70
CA ALA A 47 -6.31 -5.74 9.80
C ALA A 47 -7.44 -6.78 9.84
N MET A 48 -7.59 -7.65 8.82
CA MET A 48 -8.54 -8.79 8.88
C MET A 48 -8.19 -9.79 9.98
N GLU A 49 -6.98 -9.73 10.50
CA GLU A 49 -6.58 -10.44 11.70
C GLU A 49 -7.51 -10.20 12.90
N LEU A 50 -8.13 -9.00 12.96
CA LEU A 50 -9.12 -8.65 14.00
C LEU A 50 -10.40 -9.50 13.94
N ALA A 51 -10.74 -10.08 12.79
CA ALA A 51 -11.88 -10.99 12.69
C ALA A 51 -11.72 -12.21 13.59
N SER A 52 -10.48 -12.64 13.88
CA SER A 52 -10.21 -13.75 14.81
C SER A 52 -10.64 -13.49 16.25
N LEU A 53 -10.83 -12.22 16.62
CA LEU A 53 -11.29 -11.81 17.95
C LEU A 53 -12.80 -12.02 18.17
N ASP A 54 -13.54 -12.29 17.09
CA ASP A 54 -14.95 -12.64 17.13
C ASP A 54 -15.19 -14.03 16.48
N PRO A 55 -15.11 -15.11 17.27
CA PRO A 55 -15.28 -16.47 16.76
C PRO A 55 -16.63 -16.73 16.09
N ALA A 56 -17.63 -15.91 16.35
CA ALA A 56 -18.97 -16.07 15.75
C ALA A 56 -19.02 -15.60 14.28
N THR A 57 -18.14 -14.66 13.89
CA THR A 57 -18.18 -14.05 12.56
C THR A 57 -16.89 -14.27 11.75
N MET A 58 -15.80 -14.74 12.34
CA MET A 58 -14.51 -14.87 11.65
C MET A 58 -14.55 -15.74 10.38
N GLY A 59 -15.42 -16.74 10.33
CA GLY A 59 -15.61 -17.64 9.19
C GLY A 59 -16.68 -17.16 8.19
N ASP A 60 -17.29 -15.99 8.40
CA ASP A 60 -18.33 -15.41 7.56
C ASP A 60 -17.80 -14.12 6.89
N LEU A 61 -17.89 -14.07 5.55
CA LEU A 61 -17.44 -12.90 4.77
C LEU A 61 -18.15 -11.60 5.20
N GLY A 62 -19.47 -11.63 5.30
CA GLY A 62 -20.28 -10.46 5.67
C GLY A 62 -20.12 -10.08 7.14
N GLY A 63 -20.19 -11.06 8.05
CA GLY A 63 -20.03 -10.85 9.49
C GLY A 63 -18.66 -10.30 9.86
N SER A 64 -17.59 -10.78 9.21
CA SER A 64 -16.22 -10.29 9.44
C SER A 64 -16.03 -8.82 9.06
N LEU A 65 -16.74 -8.31 8.04
CA LEU A 65 -16.72 -6.88 7.71
C LEU A 65 -17.20 -6.02 8.88
N ALA A 66 -18.32 -6.39 9.48
CA ALA A 66 -18.89 -5.63 10.59
C ALA A 66 -18.04 -5.70 11.85
N SER A 67 -17.57 -6.90 12.22
CA SER A 67 -16.75 -7.10 13.43
C SER A 67 -15.41 -6.39 13.32
N VAL A 68 -14.71 -6.48 12.18
CA VAL A 68 -13.45 -5.75 11.96
C VAL A 68 -13.67 -4.25 11.94
N SER A 69 -14.68 -3.76 11.18
CA SER A 69 -15.00 -2.33 11.10
C SER A 69 -15.27 -1.71 12.47
N ALA A 70 -15.96 -2.44 13.36
CA ALA A 70 -16.25 -1.96 14.71
C ALA A 70 -14.98 -1.78 15.57
N LEU A 71 -13.90 -2.51 15.28
CA LEU A 71 -12.63 -2.43 16.00
C LEU A 71 -11.68 -1.37 15.44
N VAL A 72 -11.90 -0.87 14.21
CA VAL A 72 -11.02 0.13 13.56
C VAL A 72 -10.72 1.34 14.44
N PRO A 73 -11.69 1.98 15.13
CA PRO A 73 -11.37 3.14 15.97
C PRO A 73 -10.39 2.81 17.12
N ARG A 74 -10.46 1.58 17.66
CA ARG A 74 -9.55 1.13 18.71
C ARG A 74 -8.15 0.83 18.17
N VAL A 75 -8.06 0.29 16.96
CA VAL A 75 -6.81 0.05 16.24
C VAL A 75 -6.16 1.37 15.84
N ASP A 76 -6.95 2.33 15.38
CA ASP A 76 -6.45 3.66 15.00
C ASP A 76 -5.85 4.39 16.20
N ALA A 77 -6.49 4.31 17.38
CA ALA A 77 -5.93 4.87 18.60
C ALA A 77 -4.57 4.25 18.97
N LEU A 78 -4.42 2.92 18.78
CA LEU A 78 -3.15 2.24 19.01
C LEU A 78 -2.07 2.65 18.01
N HIS A 79 -2.40 2.80 16.72
CA HIS A 79 -1.44 3.29 15.73
C HIS A 79 -0.99 4.74 16.01
N ALA A 80 -1.92 5.60 16.41
CA ALA A 80 -1.59 6.98 16.78
C ALA A 80 -0.67 7.03 18.01
N GLU A 81 -0.93 6.20 19.04
CA GLU A 81 -0.06 6.03 20.21
C GLU A 81 1.35 5.61 19.81
N LEU A 82 1.47 4.56 18.98
CA LEU A 82 2.75 4.01 18.56
C LEU A 82 3.50 4.92 17.58
N ALA A 83 2.82 5.62 16.68
CA ALA A 83 3.42 6.61 15.79
C ALA A 83 4.07 7.74 16.59
N ALA A 84 3.37 8.28 17.57
CA ALA A 84 3.90 9.31 18.45
C ALA A 84 5.04 8.81 19.35
N LEU A 85 4.90 7.60 19.92
CA LEU A 85 5.90 7.00 20.79
C LEU A 85 7.25 6.79 20.10
N HIS A 86 7.22 6.31 18.85
CA HIS A 86 8.44 6.00 18.09
C HIS A 86 8.89 7.12 17.15
N GLY A 87 8.17 8.24 17.07
CA GLY A 87 8.48 9.34 16.16
C GLY A 87 8.43 8.91 14.69
N MET A 88 7.56 7.96 14.33
CA MET A 88 7.54 7.27 13.04
C MET A 88 6.19 7.44 12.34
N HIS A 89 6.23 7.69 11.03
CA HIS A 89 5.02 7.60 10.19
C HIS A 89 4.63 6.14 10.00
N ILE A 90 3.34 5.83 10.12
CA ILE A 90 2.84 4.45 9.98
C ILE A 90 1.67 4.42 9.00
N LEU A 91 1.85 3.76 7.85
CA LEU A 91 0.70 3.28 7.07
C LEU A 91 0.19 2.02 7.75
N ALA A 92 -0.93 2.13 8.46
CA ALA A 92 -1.58 0.99 9.09
C ALA A 92 -2.08 0.00 8.03
N ALA A 93 -2.15 -1.27 8.39
CA ALA A 93 -2.80 -2.27 7.56
C ALA A 93 -4.21 -1.83 7.21
N SER A 94 -4.59 -1.92 5.92
CA SER A 94 -5.93 -1.50 5.54
C SER A 94 -6.99 -2.44 6.12
N ALA A 95 -8.19 -1.91 6.30
CA ALA A 95 -9.31 -2.58 6.91
C ALA A 95 -10.62 -2.29 6.17
N PRO A 96 -11.59 -3.20 6.20
CA PRO A 96 -12.95 -2.85 5.87
C PRO A 96 -13.49 -1.82 6.87
N CYS A 97 -14.03 -0.72 6.35
CA CYS A 97 -14.64 0.35 7.15
C CYS A 97 -16.06 0.62 6.66
N ALA A 98 -17.03 0.60 7.59
CA ALA A 98 -18.40 0.96 7.30
C ALA A 98 -18.53 2.46 7.03
N LEU A 99 -19.28 2.80 5.98
CA LEU A 99 -19.70 4.18 5.68
C LEU A 99 -21.09 4.45 6.26
N ALA A 100 -21.45 5.72 6.38
CA ALA A 100 -22.74 6.16 6.91
C ALA A 100 -23.93 5.64 6.07
N ASP A 101 -23.73 5.31 4.79
CA ASP A 101 -24.75 4.76 3.89
C ASP A 101 -24.84 3.22 3.93
N GLY A 102 -24.11 2.58 4.83
CA GLY A 102 -24.10 1.13 5.04
C GLY A 102 -23.17 0.34 4.12
N ARG A 103 -22.49 0.99 3.18
CA ARG A 103 -21.45 0.33 2.36
C ARG A 103 -20.17 0.12 3.17
N TYR A 104 -19.36 -0.85 2.77
CA TYR A 104 -18.02 -1.05 3.27
C TYR A 104 -16.99 -0.63 2.21
N VAL A 105 -15.90 0.00 2.66
CA VAL A 105 -14.75 0.37 1.83
C VAL A 105 -13.49 -0.25 2.40
N ASN A 106 -12.51 -0.54 1.55
CA ASN A 106 -11.17 -0.92 1.97
C ASN A 106 -10.36 0.35 2.24
N ARG A 107 -10.03 0.62 3.50
CA ARG A 107 -9.45 1.90 3.96
C ARG A 107 -8.04 1.76 4.48
N ALA A 108 -7.09 2.44 3.85
CA ALA A 108 -5.75 2.68 4.37
C ALA A 108 -5.71 3.98 5.20
N ARG A 109 -4.92 3.98 6.27
CA ARG A 109 -4.77 5.12 7.19
C ARG A 109 -3.29 5.35 7.46
N LEU A 110 -2.81 6.56 7.13
CA LEU A 110 -1.43 7.01 7.36
C LEU A 110 -1.39 7.88 8.61
N PHE A 111 -0.76 7.38 9.65
CA PHE A 111 -0.55 8.09 10.93
C PHE A 111 0.78 8.82 10.91
N THR A 112 0.80 10.06 11.38
CA THR A 112 2.04 10.83 11.56
C THR A 112 2.41 10.89 13.05
N PRO A 113 3.70 11.05 13.40
CA PRO A 113 4.12 11.20 14.79
C PRO A 113 3.53 12.45 15.46
N ALA A 114 3.16 13.47 14.68
CA ALA A 114 2.50 14.68 15.16
C ALA A 114 0.99 14.52 15.42
N GLY A 115 0.42 13.32 15.17
CA GLY A 115 -0.99 13.00 15.44
C GLY A 115 -1.96 13.28 14.29
N ALA A 116 -1.48 13.69 13.11
CA ALA A 116 -2.33 13.79 11.93
C ALA A 116 -2.59 12.39 11.33
N VAL A 117 -3.77 12.23 10.70
CA VAL A 117 -4.16 10.97 10.05
C VAL A 117 -4.64 11.24 8.63
N GLY A 118 -3.93 10.68 7.66
CA GLY A 118 -4.34 10.65 6.25
C GLY A 118 -5.19 9.40 5.95
N VAL A 119 -6.22 9.55 5.13
CA VAL A 119 -7.12 8.44 4.77
C VAL A 119 -7.20 8.30 3.26
N GLN A 120 -6.96 7.10 2.74
CA GLN A 120 -7.20 6.72 1.34
C GLN A 120 -8.03 5.44 1.30
N ASP A 121 -9.18 5.53 0.65
CA ASP A 121 -9.99 4.35 0.34
C ASP A 121 -9.54 3.76 -1.00
N LYS A 122 -9.61 2.45 -1.16
CA LYS A 122 -9.40 1.78 -2.44
C LYS A 122 -10.42 2.26 -3.46
N LEU A 123 -9.94 2.53 -4.69
CA LEU A 123 -10.79 3.08 -5.73
C LEU A 123 -11.36 2.00 -6.64
N ILE A 124 -10.56 0.98 -6.95
CA ILE A 124 -10.91 -0.05 -7.95
C ILE A 124 -10.89 -1.42 -7.28
N MET A 125 -12.07 -2.03 -7.19
CA MET A 125 -12.26 -3.33 -6.55
C MET A 125 -11.90 -4.47 -7.50
N THR A 126 -11.24 -5.50 -6.96
CA THR A 126 -11.12 -6.80 -7.62
C THR A 126 -12.51 -7.43 -7.81
N ARG A 127 -12.60 -8.50 -8.61
CA ARG A 127 -13.87 -9.23 -8.78
C ARG A 127 -14.39 -9.76 -7.45
N PHE A 128 -13.53 -10.41 -6.66
CA PHE A 128 -13.88 -10.95 -5.35
C PHE A 128 -14.45 -9.88 -4.41
N GLU A 129 -13.75 -8.74 -4.27
CA GLU A 129 -14.20 -7.64 -3.42
C GLU A 129 -15.58 -7.11 -3.84
N ARG A 130 -15.82 -6.99 -5.15
CA ARG A 130 -17.05 -6.42 -5.72
C ARG A 130 -18.21 -7.41 -5.76
N GLU A 131 -17.96 -8.65 -6.22
CA GLU A 131 -18.98 -9.62 -6.58
C GLU A 131 -19.36 -10.54 -5.40
N GLU A 132 -18.41 -10.79 -4.48
CA GLU A 132 -18.58 -11.78 -3.41
C GLU A 132 -18.51 -11.16 -2.01
N TRP A 133 -17.60 -10.24 -1.76
CA TRP A 133 -17.36 -9.71 -0.42
C TRP A 133 -18.17 -8.44 -0.10
N GLY A 134 -18.61 -7.69 -1.12
CA GLY A 134 -19.42 -6.50 -0.93
C GLY A 134 -18.64 -5.24 -0.57
N ILE A 135 -17.36 -5.17 -0.93
CA ILE A 135 -16.54 -3.98 -0.78
C ILE A 135 -16.80 -3.02 -1.94
N SER A 136 -16.92 -1.73 -1.63
CA SER A 136 -17.17 -0.66 -2.60
C SER A 136 -15.95 0.24 -2.78
N GLY A 137 -15.77 0.76 -3.99
CA GLY A 137 -14.82 1.83 -4.25
C GLY A 137 -15.29 3.17 -3.66
N SER A 138 -14.36 4.01 -3.28
CA SER A 138 -14.64 5.34 -2.75
C SER A 138 -13.59 6.35 -3.22
N ALA A 139 -14.05 7.54 -3.60
CA ALA A 139 -13.23 8.70 -3.97
C ALA A 139 -13.20 9.69 -2.78
N PRO A 140 -12.29 10.67 -2.76
CA PRO A 140 -11.31 11.02 -3.80
C PRO A 140 -9.97 10.30 -3.71
N LEU A 141 -9.21 10.36 -4.81
CA LEU A 141 -7.78 10.05 -4.83
C LEU A 141 -7.00 11.19 -4.16
N ARG A 142 -6.02 10.84 -3.31
CA ARG A 142 -5.28 11.82 -2.48
C ARG A 142 -3.77 11.65 -2.60
N ILE A 143 -3.06 12.74 -2.28
CA ILE A 143 -1.68 12.73 -1.81
C ILE A 143 -1.65 13.37 -0.42
N PHE A 144 -0.67 12.98 0.39
CA PHE A 144 -0.47 13.48 1.75
C PHE A 144 0.85 14.23 1.81
N ASP A 145 0.79 15.51 2.14
CA ASP A 145 1.98 16.34 2.37
C ASP A 145 2.46 16.10 3.81
N THR A 146 3.64 15.52 3.95
CA THR A 146 4.20 15.09 5.23
C THR A 146 5.64 15.58 5.41
N GLU A 147 6.18 15.44 6.62
CA GLU A 147 7.60 15.70 6.88
C GLU A 147 8.53 14.78 6.07
N LEU A 148 8.04 13.65 5.56
CA LEU A 148 8.78 12.72 4.70
C LEU A 148 8.57 12.97 3.20
N GLY A 149 8.01 14.14 2.81
CA GLY A 149 7.64 14.46 1.44
C GLY A 149 6.19 14.12 1.10
N LYS A 150 5.85 14.21 -0.17
CA LYS A 150 4.48 13.98 -0.68
C LYS A 150 4.25 12.51 -0.99
N ILE A 151 3.36 11.90 -0.23
CA ILE A 151 3.06 10.46 -0.25
C ILE A 151 1.73 10.20 -0.93
N GLY A 152 1.70 9.31 -1.93
CA GLY A 152 0.51 8.70 -2.51
C GLY A 152 0.28 7.29 -1.98
N ILE A 153 -0.97 6.82 -2.01
CA ILE A 153 -1.32 5.44 -1.66
C ILE A 153 -2.18 4.87 -2.77
N ASN A 154 -1.74 3.74 -3.35
CA ASN A 154 -2.53 2.93 -4.27
C ASN A 154 -2.66 1.52 -3.67
N ILE A 155 -3.88 1.15 -3.27
CA ILE A 155 -4.10 -0.11 -2.57
C ILE A 155 -4.18 -1.26 -3.58
N CYS A 156 -3.14 -2.12 -3.61
CA CYS A 156 -3.08 -3.36 -4.36
C CYS A 156 -3.47 -3.17 -5.84
N TYR A 157 -4.67 -3.59 -6.24
CA TYR A 157 -5.19 -3.48 -7.60
C TYR A 157 -5.20 -2.05 -8.16
N ASP A 158 -5.35 -1.02 -7.33
CA ASP A 158 -5.23 0.38 -7.76
C ASP A 158 -3.89 0.66 -8.47
N SER A 159 -2.80 -0.01 -8.05
CA SER A 159 -1.47 0.16 -8.64
C SER A 159 -1.37 -0.33 -10.09
N GLU A 160 -2.28 -1.19 -10.54
CA GLU A 160 -2.33 -1.69 -11.91
C GLU A 160 -2.92 -0.65 -12.90
N PHE A 161 -3.49 0.46 -12.39
CA PHE A 161 -4.13 1.51 -13.20
C PHE A 161 -3.27 2.78 -13.28
N PRO A 162 -2.60 3.03 -14.42
CA PRO A 162 -1.59 4.08 -14.53
C PRO A 162 -2.09 5.49 -14.24
N LEU A 163 -3.34 5.80 -14.60
CA LEU A 163 -3.86 7.17 -14.44
C LEU A 163 -4.02 7.60 -12.99
N LEU A 164 -4.16 6.66 -12.04
CA LEU A 164 -4.24 7.00 -10.61
C LEU A 164 -2.89 7.55 -10.12
N ALA A 165 -1.83 6.77 -10.26
CA ALA A 165 -0.49 7.21 -9.86
C ALA A 165 -0.01 8.40 -10.71
N ARG A 166 -0.41 8.48 -12.00
CA ARG A 166 -0.11 9.63 -12.83
C ARG A 166 -0.69 10.92 -12.26
N ALA A 167 -1.97 10.93 -11.88
CA ALA A 167 -2.60 12.09 -11.27
C ALA A 167 -1.93 12.49 -9.95
N GLN A 168 -1.52 11.50 -9.14
CA GLN A 168 -0.78 11.75 -7.90
C GLN A 168 0.61 12.33 -8.19
N ALA A 169 1.33 11.82 -9.19
CA ALA A 169 2.64 12.31 -9.58
C ALA A 169 2.57 13.76 -10.12
N GLU A 170 1.56 14.11 -10.92
CA GLU A 170 1.32 15.49 -11.37
C GLU A 170 0.98 16.44 -10.20
N ALA A 171 0.34 15.94 -9.16
CA ALA A 171 0.12 16.69 -7.92
C ALA A 171 1.39 16.81 -7.05
N GLY A 172 2.51 16.21 -7.48
CA GLY A 172 3.82 16.32 -6.85
C GLY A 172 4.21 15.15 -5.95
N MET A 173 3.53 13.99 -6.04
CA MET A 173 3.91 12.80 -5.28
C MET A 173 5.36 12.38 -5.57
N GLU A 174 6.11 12.05 -4.52
CA GLU A 174 7.51 11.63 -4.56
C GLU A 174 7.68 10.17 -4.11
N LEU A 175 6.72 9.68 -3.32
CA LEU A 175 6.71 8.33 -2.75
C LEU A 175 5.32 7.72 -2.87
N LEU A 176 5.21 6.57 -3.52
CA LEU A 176 3.99 5.77 -3.64
C LEU A 176 4.03 4.59 -2.67
N LEU A 177 3.01 4.43 -1.85
CA LEU A 177 2.82 3.26 -1.00
C LEU A 177 1.81 2.31 -1.65
N VAL A 178 2.19 1.04 -1.76
CA VAL A 178 1.39 -0.01 -2.40
C VAL A 178 1.18 -1.17 -1.41
N PRO A 179 0.27 -1.01 -0.43
CA PRO A 179 -0.14 -2.11 0.41
C PRO A 179 -0.93 -3.14 -0.40
N SER A 180 -0.66 -4.44 -0.26
CA SER A 180 -1.30 -5.49 -1.06
C SER A 180 -1.68 -6.73 -0.26
N CYS A 181 -2.69 -7.45 -0.78
CA CYS A 181 -3.14 -8.74 -0.30
C CYS A 181 -3.48 -9.59 -1.54
N THR A 182 -2.70 -10.62 -1.82
CA THR A 182 -2.85 -11.45 -3.02
C THR A 182 -2.78 -12.93 -2.66
N GLU A 183 -3.74 -13.71 -3.16
CA GLU A 183 -3.88 -15.15 -2.88
C GLU A 183 -2.93 -16.04 -3.71
N ALA A 184 -2.39 -15.52 -4.82
CA ALA A 184 -1.61 -16.30 -5.77
C ALA A 184 -0.40 -15.50 -6.28
N GLU A 185 0.62 -16.23 -6.74
CA GLU A 185 1.81 -15.61 -7.35
C GLU A 185 1.45 -14.68 -8.52
N HIS A 186 0.44 -15.03 -9.33
CA HIS A 186 -0.02 -14.15 -10.40
C HIS A 186 -0.50 -12.79 -9.88
N GLY A 187 -1.20 -12.78 -8.74
CA GLY A 187 -1.63 -11.54 -8.07
C GLY A 187 -0.44 -10.71 -7.60
N TYR A 188 0.49 -11.36 -6.90
CA TYR A 188 1.73 -10.74 -6.47
C TYR A 188 2.51 -10.11 -7.64
N TRP A 189 2.73 -10.86 -8.72
CA TRP A 189 3.49 -10.36 -9.88
C TRP A 189 2.79 -9.19 -10.56
N ARG A 190 1.45 -9.20 -10.69
CA ARG A 190 0.72 -8.04 -11.24
C ARG A 190 0.94 -6.78 -10.40
N VAL A 191 0.76 -6.86 -9.08
CA VAL A 191 0.97 -5.71 -8.18
C VAL A 191 2.42 -5.24 -8.21
N ARG A 192 3.39 -6.18 -8.19
CA ARG A 192 4.80 -5.86 -8.29
C ARG A 192 5.12 -5.12 -9.60
N HIS A 193 4.67 -5.64 -10.74
CA HIS A 193 4.88 -4.99 -12.04
C HIS A 193 4.17 -3.62 -12.09
N GLY A 194 2.98 -3.52 -11.53
CA GLY A 194 2.28 -2.26 -11.38
C GLY A 194 3.11 -1.24 -10.59
N ALA A 195 3.56 -1.61 -9.39
CA ALA A 195 4.36 -0.73 -8.53
C ALA A 195 5.67 -0.28 -9.20
N GLN A 196 6.38 -1.20 -9.89
CA GLN A 196 7.60 -0.88 -10.64
C GLN A 196 7.31 0.09 -11.80
N ALA A 197 6.23 -0.14 -12.55
CA ALA A 197 5.82 0.75 -13.64
C ALA A 197 5.46 2.15 -13.12
N ARG A 198 4.78 2.24 -11.99
CA ARG A 198 4.46 3.54 -11.36
C ARG A 198 5.71 4.29 -10.91
N ALA A 199 6.71 3.58 -10.36
CA ALA A 199 7.99 4.19 -10.01
C ALA A 199 8.70 4.77 -11.24
N LEU A 200 8.73 4.01 -12.36
CA LEU A 200 9.32 4.46 -13.62
C LEU A 200 8.58 5.67 -14.20
N GLU A 201 7.27 5.55 -14.41
CA GLU A 201 6.44 6.56 -15.09
C GLU A 201 6.32 7.86 -14.27
N GLY A 202 6.19 7.73 -12.95
CA GLY A 202 6.06 8.85 -12.02
C GLY A 202 7.41 9.43 -11.58
N GLN A 203 8.53 8.83 -12.00
CA GLN A 203 9.88 9.17 -11.50
C GLN A 203 9.86 9.35 -9.98
N CYS A 204 9.41 8.32 -9.24
CA CYS A 204 9.23 8.35 -7.79
C CYS A 204 9.67 7.02 -7.17
N TYR A 205 9.78 6.97 -5.84
CA TYR A 205 9.87 5.69 -5.14
C TYR A 205 8.50 5.00 -5.07
N ALA A 206 8.48 3.66 -5.08
CA ALA A 206 7.31 2.88 -4.74
C ALA A 206 7.67 1.83 -3.68
N VAL A 207 6.93 1.79 -2.58
CA VAL A 207 7.11 0.83 -1.47
C VAL A 207 5.93 -0.15 -1.49
N HIS A 208 6.22 -1.41 -1.80
CA HIS A 208 5.24 -2.50 -1.85
C HIS A 208 5.32 -3.35 -0.58
N ALA A 209 4.21 -3.48 0.13
CA ALA A 209 4.09 -4.26 1.38
C ALA A 209 2.94 -5.26 1.25
N PRO A 210 3.21 -6.58 1.17
CA PRO A 210 2.20 -7.62 1.03
C PRO A 210 1.85 -8.29 2.36
N THR A 211 0.64 -8.87 2.45
CA THR A 211 0.35 -9.97 3.37
C THR A 211 1.04 -11.26 2.90
N VAL A 212 1.38 -12.15 3.84
CA VAL A 212 2.02 -13.44 3.56
C VAL A 212 1.46 -14.54 4.47
N GLY A 213 1.53 -15.80 4.00
CA GLY A 213 1.17 -16.98 4.79
C GLY A 213 -0.28 -17.40 4.66
N MET A 214 -0.72 -18.25 5.57
CA MET A 214 -2.04 -18.89 5.55
C MET A 214 -2.90 -18.36 6.70
N ALA A 215 -4.17 -18.05 6.42
CA ALA A 215 -5.18 -17.66 7.38
C ALA A 215 -6.51 -18.42 7.09
N GLU A 216 -6.44 -19.75 7.03
CA GLU A 216 -7.53 -20.65 6.62
C GLU A 216 -8.84 -20.45 7.42
N TRP A 217 -8.74 -19.80 8.57
CA TRP A 217 -9.88 -19.44 9.42
C TRP A 217 -10.67 -18.22 8.90
N SER A 218 -10.14 -17.49 7.91
CA SER A 218 -10.76 -16.28 7.34
C SER A 218 -10.93 -16.43 5.83
N PRO A 219 -12.14 -16.68 5.32
CA PRO A 219 -12.37 -16.87 3.89
C PRO A 219 -12.09 -15.62 3.03
N ALA A 220 -11.91 -14.47 3.66
CA ALA A 220 -11.58 -13.23 2.98
C ALA A 220 -10.09 -13.12 2.63
N VAL A 221 -9.21 -13.77 3.41
CA VAL A 221 -7.74 -13.64 3.32
C VAL A 221 -7.04 -14.96 3.67
N ASP A 222 -7.63 -16.08 3.26
CA ASP A 222 -7.22 -17.43 3.64
C ASP A 222 -5.80 -17.80 3.18
N LEU A 223 -5.39 -17.35 2.00
CA LEU A 223 -4.07 -17.55 1.43
C LEU A 223 -3.44 -16.21 1.04
N ASN A 224 -2.18 -16.01 1.43
CA ASN A 224 -1.47 -14.77 1.18
C ASN A 224 -0.07 -15.07 0.62
N ARG A 225 0.21 -14.58 -0.60
CA ARG A 225 1.46 -14.78 -1.31
C ARG A 225 2.10 -13.45 -1.66
N GLY A 226 3.40 -13.31 -1.37
CA GLY A 226 4.09 -12.08 -1.75
C GLY A 226 5.49 -11.93 -1.19
N ALA A 227 6.15 -10.90 -1.71
CA ALA A 227 7.40 -10.36 -1.19
C ALA A 227 7.36 -8.83 -1.22
N ALA A 228 7.83 -8.19 -0.17
CA ALA A 228 7.96 -6.74 -0.15
C ALA A 228 9.04 -6.27 -1.15
N GLY A 229 8.90 -5.05 -1.62
CA GLY A 229 9.88 -4.44 -2.49
C GLY A 229 9.88 -2.93 -2.40
N ILE A 230 11.04 -2.33 -2.59
CA ILE A 230 11.18 -0.89 -2.77
C ILE A 230 11.73 -0.67 -4.18
N TYR A 231 10.99 0.07 -4.97
CA TYR A 231 11.27 0.30 -6.39
C TYR A 231 11.58 1.77 -6.63
N THR A 232 12.39 2.00 -7.67
CA THR A 232 12.85 3.31 -8.11
C THR A 232 12.71 3.42 -9.62
N PRO A 233 12.80 4.61 -10.20
CA PRO A 233 13.06 4.73 -11.63
C PRO A 233 14.36 4.01 -12.00
N PRO A 234 14.45 3.29 -13.14
CA PRO A 234 15.68 2.68 -13.63
C PRO A 234 16.55 3.70 -14.38
N ASP A 235 16.99 4.74 -13.67
CA ASP A 235 17.83 5.83 -14.18
C ASP A 235 18.78 6.31 -13.06
N GLY A 236 19.93 6.88 -13.43
CA GLY A 236 20.90 7.31 -12.41
C GLY A 236 20.36 8.43 -11.51
N PRO A 237 20.55 8.39 -10.19
CA PRO A 237 21.50 7.60 -9.40
C PRO A 237 20.95 6.25 -8.88
N PHE A 238 19.81 5.81 -9.37
CA PHE A 238 19.14 4.60 -8.92
C PHE A 238 19.72 3.31 -9.54
N PRO A 239 19.41 2.12 -8.97
CA PRO A 239 19.79 0.85 -9.57
C PRO A 239 19.27 0.70 -11.01
N PRO A 240 20.07 0.15 -11.95
CA PRO A 240 19.67 -0.02 -13.35
C PRO A 240 18.40 -0.86 -13.54
N SER A 241 18.08 -1.75 -12.59
CA SER A 241 16.87 -2.56 -12.61
C SER A 241 15.64 -1.84 -12.07
N GLY A 242 15.79 -0.66 -11.44
CA GLY A 242 14.73 -0.03 -10.67
C GLY A 242 14.36 -0.79 -9.39
N LEU A 243 15.10 -1.82 -9.01
CA LEU A 243 14.90 -2.58 -7.78
C LEU A 243 15.92 -2.15 -6.74
N LEU A 244 15.49 -1.40 -5.73
CA LEU A 244 16.37 -0.98 -4.64
C LEU A 244 16.61 -2.15 -3.67
N VAL A 245 15.52 -2.81 -3.23
CA VAL A 245 15.57 -3.97 -2.35
C VAL A 245 14.31 -4.81 -2.53
N ALA A 246 14.44 -6.14 -2.37
CA ALA A 246 13.32 -7.08 -2.36
C ALA A 246 13.47 -8.08 -1.22
N GLY A 247 12.34 -8.46 -0.63
CA GLY A 247 12.27 -9.50 0.38
C GLY A 247 12.24 -10.91 -0.22
N GLU A 248 12.36 -11.91 0.64
CA GLU A 248 12.18 -13.31 0.30
C GLU A 248 10.68 -13.62 0.16
N MET A 249 10.31 -14.41 -0.86
CA MET A 249 8.91 -14.76 -1.11
C MET A 249 8.28 -15.49 0.08
N ASP A 250 7.08 -15.05 0.48
CA ASP A 250 6.25 -15.64 1.54
C ASP A 250 6.87 -15.68 2.95
N ALA A 251 8.01 -15.04 3.18
CA ALA A 251 8.68 -15.00 4.48
C ALA A 251 8.21 -13.81 5.32
N PRO A 252 7.67 -14.00 6.54
CA PRO A 252 7.33 -12.90 7.44
C PRO A 252 8.57 -12.10 7.85
N GLN A 253 8.66 -10.83 7.45
CA GLN A 253 9.81 -9.97 7.73
C GLN A 253 9.50 -8.49 7.55
N TRP A 254 10.38 -7.64 8.06
CA TRP A 254 10.53 -6.26 7.61
C TRP A 254 11.59 -6.16 6.52
N LEU A 255 11.29 -5.44 5.46
CA LEU A 255 12.23 -5.05 4.42
C LEU A 255 12.58 -3.58 4.60
N PHE A 256 13.84 -3.26 4.82
CA PHE A 256 14.32 -1.89 5.01
C PHE A 256 15.01 -1.36 3.76
N GLY A 257 14.76 -0.10 3.42
CA GLY A 257 15.45 0.57 2.35
C GLY A 257 15.59 2.08 2.58
N ALA A 258 16.70 2.63 2.16
CA ALA A 258 16.95 4.06 2.23
C ALA A 258 16.21 4.78 1.09
N ILE A 259 15.41 5.77 1.45
CA ILE A 259 14.73 6.68 0.53
C ILE A 259 15.50 8.00 0.56
N ASP A 260 15.85 8.54 -0.60
CA ASP A 260 16.42 9.88 -0.74
C ASP A 260 15.65 10.69 -1.78
N LEU A 261 14.80 11.59 -1.31
CA LEU A 261 13.95 12.39 -2.19
C LEU A 261 14.72 13.44 -3.01
N ASP A 262 15.95 13.79 -2.60
CA ASP A 262 16.79 14.67 -3.40
C ASP A 262 17.19 14.00 -4.72
N HIS A 263 17.31 12.67 -4.73
CA HIS A 263 17.51 11.89 -5.96
C HIS A 263 16.30 11.96 -6.90
N VAL A 264 15.08 11.94 -6.37
CA VAL A 264 13.84 12.11 -7.17
C VAL A 264 13.80 13.49 -7.79
N ALA A 265 14.10 14.53 -7.01
CA ALA A 265 14.13 15.91 -7.48
C ALA A 265 15.18 16.12 -8.57
N ALA A 266 16.39 15.60 -8.37
CA ALA A 266 17.48 15.68 -9.35
C ALA A 266 17.13 14.94 -10.65
N LEU A 267 16.54 13.72 -10.54
CA LEU A 267 16.15 12.94 -11.70
C LEU A 267 15.06 13.63 -12.53
N ARG A 268 14.05 14.19 -11.87
CA ARG A 268 12.99 14.94 -12.55
C ARG A 268 13.47 16.21 -13.23
N ALA A 269 14.56 16.81 -12.71
CA ALA A 269 15.15 18.02 -13.27
C ALA A 269 16.10 17.74 -14.46
N ASP A 270 16.95 16.70 -14.35
CA ASP A 270 18.05 16.43 -15.29
C ASP A 270 18.42 14.94 -15.34
N GLY A 271 17.42 14.05 -15.48
CA GLY A 271 17.63 12.61 -15.67
C GLY A 271 18.00 12.24 -17.09
N GLY A 272 18.41 10.99 -17.30
CA GLY A 272 18.69 10.44 -18.63
C GLY A 272 17.45 10.44 -19.54
N VAL A 273 16.25 10.34 -18.94
CA VAL A 273 14.94 10.52 -19.54
C VAL A 273 14.04 11.29 -18.58
N LEU A 274 13.06 12.02 -19.10
CA LEU A 274 12.22 12.91 -18.31
C LEU A 274 10.71 12.56 -18.46
N ASN A 275 10.35 11.34 -18.00
CA ASN A 275 9.02 10.78 -18.16
C ASN A 275 7.89 11.72 -17.67
N MET A 276 8.13 12.42 -16.55
CA MET A 276 7.16 13.38 -16.01
C MET A 276 6.95 14.57 -16.91
N ARG A 277 8.02 15.13 -17.47
CA ARG A 277 7.98 16.28 -18.40
C ARG A 277 7.37 15.89 -19.76
N ASP A 278 7.88 14.77 -20.30
CA ASP A 278 7.61 14.37 -21.69
C ASP A 278 6.23 13.66 -21.83
N TRP A 279 5.55 13.42 -20.71
CA TRP A 279 4.23 12.79 -20.70
C TRP A 279 3.23 13.49 -21.62
N ALA A 280 3.23 14.82 -21.65
CA ALA A 280 2.31 15.61 -22.48
C ALA A 280 2.58 15.51 -23.99
N GLU A 281 3.75 14.98 -24.40
CA GLU A 281 4.11 14.77 -25.80
C GLU A 281 3.42 13.53 -26.42
N GLN A 282 2.78 12.70 -25.60
CA GLN A 282 2.01 11.55 -26.08
C GLN A 282 0.89 12.02 -27.02
N PRO A 283 0.67 11.33 -28.16
CA PRO A 283 -0.47 11.62 -29.03
C PRO A 283 -1.79 11.56 -28.22
N GLY A 284 -2.62 12.61 -28.36
CA GLY A 284 -3.88 12.70 -27.61
C GLY A 284 -3.88 13.73 -26.48
N GLY A 285 -2.72 14.31 -26.10
CA GLY A 285 -2.62 15.48 -25.21
C GLY A 285 -3.32 15.27 -23.86
N GLY A 286 -3.15 14.10 -23.22
CA GLY A 286 -3.79 13.77 -21.95
C GLY A 286 -5.10 12.97 -22.06
N SER A 287 -5.65 12.77 -23.25
CA SER A 287 -6.70 11.79 -23.57
C SER A 287 -6.10 10.56 -24.25
N LEU A 288 -6.90 9.50 -24.42
CA LEU A 288 -6.43 8.35 -25.19
C LEU A 288 -6.20 8.75 -26.66
N PRO A 289 -5.02 8.40 -27.24
CA PRO A 289 -4.74 8.71 -28.65
C PRO A 289 -5.64 7.87 -29.58
N PRO A 290 -5.96 8.37 -30.79
CA PRO A 290 -6.65 7.56 -31.78
C PRO A 290 -5.75 6.42 -32.26
N VAL A 291 -6.34 5.26 -32.50
CA VAL A 291 -5.65 4.07 -33.01
C VAL A 291 -6.21 3.76 -34.42
N GLU A 292 -5.32 3.68 -35.39
CA GLU A 292 -5.67 3.17 -36.74
C GLU A 292 -5.48 1.65 -36.76
N VAL A 293 -6.50 0.92 -37.20
CA VAL A 293 -6.43 -0.53 -37.42
C VAL A 293 -6.24 -0.77 -38.92
N VAL A 294 -5.06 -1.25 -39.29
CA VAL A 294 -4.72 -1.60 -40.69
C VAL A 294 -4.92 -3.11 -40.87
N ASP A 295 -5.80 -3.49 -41.78
CA ASP A 295 -6.01 -4.90 -42.16
C ASP A 295 -4.86 -5.35 -43.12
N LEU A 296 -4.10 -6.34 -42.70
CA LEU A 296 -3.01 -6.94 -43.48
C LEU A 296 -3.32 -8.39 -43.91
N ARG A 297 -4.56 -8.81 -43.81
CA ARG A 297 -5.01 -10.15 -44.25
C ARG A 297 -5.31 -10.18 -45.74
#